data_8d6c084a33e276f75731a3dec78df429
#
_entry.id   8d6c084a33e276f75731a3dec78df429
#
_cell.length_a   1.000
_cell.length_b   1.000
_cell.length_c   1.000
_cell.angle_alpha   90.00
_cell.angle_beta   90.00
_cell.angle_gamma   90.00
#
_symmetry.space_group_name_H-M   'P 1'
#
loop_
_entity.id
_entity.type
_entity.pdbx_description
1 polymer ?
#
loop_
_entity_poly.entity_id
_entity_poly.type
_entity_poly.pdbx_seq_one_letter_code
_entity_poly.pdbx_strand_id
1 'polypeptide(L)'
;MAFLGVHNSITGRKWIGPNDEQHRRAEAISQITGQKPPVASVLARLAVSPENVDTYLNPLIKNLLPDPKQLLDVSKAAERLNRALEDKERIVIF
;
A
#
# COMPACT_ATOMS: atom_id res chain seq x y z
N MET A 1 -29.97 -4.93 -6.58
CA MET A 1 -30.72 -4.57 -5.34
C MET A 1 -30.01 -3.41 -4.65
N ALA A 2 -30.74 -2.51 -4.04
CA ALA A 2 -30.12 -1.41 -3.31
C ALA A 2 -29.64 -1.89 -1.93
N PHE A 3 -28.47 -1.43 -1.51
CA PHE A 3 -27.93 -1.75 -0.19
C PHE A 3 -28.80 -1.12 0.91
N LEU A 4 -29.15 -1.91 1.93
CA LEU A 4 -30.07 -1.53 3.02
C LEU A 4 -31.44 -1.01 2.54
N GLY A 5 -31.85 -1.37 1.33
CA GLY A 5 -33.14 -0.91 0.76
C GLY A 5 -33.15 0.55 0.28
N VAL A 6 -32.02 1.24 0.28
CA VAL A 6 -31.93 2.65 -0.11
C VAL A 6 -31.81 2.80 -1.62
N HIS A 7 -32.92 2.92 -2.31
CA HIS A 7 -32.96 3.18 -3.75
C HIS A 7 -32.72 4.65 -4.10
N ASN A 8 -33.13 5.55 -3.20
CA ASN A 8 -32.95 6.98 -3.36
C ASN A 8 -32.68 7.62 -1.99
N SER A 9 -31.46 8.10 -1.78
CA SER A 9 -31.07 8.80 -0.56
C SER A 9 -31.53 10.27 -0.60
N ILE A 10 -31.33 11.00 0.49
CA ILE A 10 -31.63 12.46 0.55
C ILE A 10 -30.89 13.23 -0.57
N THR A 11 -29.73 12.74 -1.01
CA THR A 11 -28.96 13.33 -2.11
C THR A 11 -29.31 12.75 -3.49
N GLY A 12 -30.39 12.00 -3.61
CA GLY A 12 -30.84 11.41 -4.87
C GLY A 12 -30.00 10.24 -5.38
N ARG A 13 -29.22 9.60 -4.52
CA ARG A 13 -28.29 8.50 -4.91
C ARG A 13 -28.77 7.15 -4.38
N LYS A 14 -28.64 6.13 -5.22
CA LYS A 14 -28.82 4.74 -4.81
C LYS A 14 -27.58 4.24 -4.05
N TRP A 15 -27.81 3.53 -2.96
CA TRP A 15 -26.73 2.89 -2.22
C TRP A 15 -26.38 1.54 -2.83
N ILE A 16 -25.08 1.34 -3.03
CA ILE A 16 -24.51 0.09 -3.53
C ILE A 16 -23.65 -0.50 -2.42
N GLY A 17 -23.99 -1.71 -2.00
CA GLY A 17 -23.22 -2.46 -1.00
C GLY A 17 -22.03 -3.21 -1.61
N PRO A 18 -21.24 -3.87 -0.75
CA PRO A 18 -20.17 -4.74 -1.20
C PRO A 18 -20.74 -5.93 -2.00
N ASN A 19 -19.97 -6.38 -2.98
CA ASN A 19 -20.26 -7.59 -3.74
C ASN A 19 -19.69 -8.84 -3.04
N ASP A 20 -19.99 -10.04 -3.54
CA ASP A 20 -19.55 -11.31 -2.95
C ASP A 20 -18.03 -11.45 -2.89
N GLU A 21 -17.32 -10.91 -3.85
CA GLU A 21 -15.86 -10.89 -3.87
C GLU A 21 -15.30 -10.03 -2.72
N GLN A 22 -15.88 -8.84 -2.54
CA GLN A 22 -15.49 -7.95 -1.45
C GLN A 22 -15.81 -8.55 -0.08
N HIS A 23 -16.93 -9.26 0.07
CA HIS A 23 -17.26 -9.99 1.30
C HIS A 23 -16.23 -11.08 1.59
N ARG A 24 -15.92 -11.95 0.62
CA ARG A 24 -14.89 -13.00 0.77
C ARG A 24 -13.52 -12.43 1.10
N ARG A 25 -13.14 -11.32 0.46
CA ARG A 25 -11.88 -10.63 0.74
C ARG A 25 -11.86 -10.04 2.16
N ALA A 26 -12.95 -9.46 2.62
CA ALA A 26 -13.08 -8.94 3.98
C ALA A 26 -12.96 -10.06 5.03
N GLU A 27 -13.59 -11.20 4.80
CA GLU A 27 -13.45 -12.37 5.67
C GLU A 27 -12.00 -12.86 5.71
N ALA A 28 -11.34 -12.99 4.56
CA ALA A 28 -9.94 -13.40 4.49
C ALA A 28 -9.02 -12.42 5.24
N ILE A 29 -9.21 -11.12 5.06
CA ILE A 29 -8.47 -10.09 5.80
C ILE A 29 -8.71 -10.24 7.31
N SER A 30 -9.94 -10.37 7.74
CA SER A 30 -10.28 -10.53 9.16
C SER A 30 -9.64 -11.77 9.78
N GLN A 31 -9.67 -12.91 9.08
CA GLN A 31 -9.11 -14.17 9.55
C GLN A 31 -7.58 -14.14 9.61
N ILE A 32 -6.92 -13.60 8.60
CA ILE A 32 -5.45 -13.61 8.49
C ILE A 32 -4.83 -12.53 9.39
N THR A 33 -5.42 -11.36 9.44
CA THR A 33 -4.82 -10.19 10.11
C THR A 33 -5.40 -9.89 11.48
N GLY A 34 -6.51 -10.54 11.85
CA GLY A 34 -7.23 -10.24 13.10
C GLY A 34 -7.95 -8.89 13.11
N GLN A 35 -8.06 -8.21 11.97
CA GLN A 35 -8.78 -6.94 11.89
C GLN A 35 -10.28 -7.12 12.13
N LYS A 36 -10.89 -6.14 12.79
CA LYS A 36 -12.34 -6.15 13.06
C LYS A 36 -13.12 -6.09 11.74
N PRO A 37 -14.29 -6.76 11.63
CA PRO A 37 -15.06 -6.83 10.40
C PRO A 37 -15.31 -5.48 9.69
N PRO A 38 -15.64 -4.38 10.37
CA PRO A 38 -15.83 -3.10 9.69
C PRO A 38 -14.55 -2.59 9.00
N VAL A 39 -13.39 -2.74 9.65
CA VAL A 39 -12.09 -2.35 9.09
C VAL A 39 -11.73 -3.26 7.91
N ALA A 40 -11.90 -4.57 8.05
CA ALA A 40 -11.67 -5.54 6.98
C ALA A 40 -12.54 -5.25 5.76
N SER A 41 -13.80 -4.85 5.95
CA SER A 41 -14.71 -4.48 4.86
C SER A 41 -14.24 -3.23 4.10
N VAL A 42 -13.72 -2.22 4.79
CA VAL A 42 -13.14 -1.03 4.15
C VAL A 42 -11.90 -1.39 3.35
N LEU A 43 -10.98 -2.17 3.93
CA LEU A 43 -9.75 -2.63 3.27
C LEU A 43 -10.05 -3.48 2.03
N ALA A 44 -11.05 -4.37 2.12
CA ALA A 44 -11.48 -5.19 0.99
C ALA A 44 -12.03 -4.33 -0.16
N ARG A 45 -12.77 -3.28 0.16
CA ARG A 45 -13.30 -2.33 -0.82
C ARG A 45 -12.20 -1.52 -1.49
N LEU A 46 -11.14 -1.19 -0.78
CA LEU A 46 -9.95 -0.53 -1.30
C LEU A 46 -8.99 -1.49 -2.05
N ALA A 47 -9.39 -2.75 -2.22
CA ALA A 47 -8.59 -3.79 -2.86
C ALA A 47 -7.22 -4.06 -2.20
N VAL A 48 -7.10 -3.77 -0.90
CA VAL A 48 -5.90 -4.10 -0.13
C VAL A 48 -5.83 -5.61 0.06
N SER A 49 -4.70 -6.22 -0.29
CA SER A 49 -4.48 -7.65 -0.06
C SER A 49 -4.12 -7.93 1.41
N PRO A 50 -4.43 -9.13 1.96
CA PRO A 50 -4.13 -9.44 3.35
C PRO A 50 -2.67 -9.22 3.75
N GLU A 51 -1.73 -9.51 2.84
CA GLU A 51 -0.29 -9.35 3.06
C GLU A 51 0.13 -7.89 3.24
N ASN A 52 -0.62 -6.98 2.63
CA ASN A 52 -0.31 -5.55 2.64
C ASN A 52 -1.06 -4.75 3.71
N VAL A 53 -1.94 -5.40 4.49
CA VAL A 53 -2.78 -4.73 5.49
C VAL A 53 -1.94 -4.00 6.54
N ASP A 54 -0.92 -4.64 7.09
CA ASP A 54 -0.06 -4.02 8.11
C ASP A 54 0.69 -2.80 7.55
N THR A 55 1.29 -2.93 6.37
CA THR A 55 1.98 -1.83 5.69
C THR A 55 1.03 -0.69 5.31
N TYR A 56 -0.22 -1.02 4.96
CA TYR A 56 -1.25 -0.02 4.63
C TYR A 56 -1.71 0.76 5.87
N LEU A 57 -1.91 0.06 6.99
CA LEU A 57 -2.36 0.68 8.25
C LEU A 57 -1.22 1.41 8.98
N ASN A 58 0.01 0.90 8.86
CA ASN A 58 1.22 1.45 9.49
C ASN A 58 2.29 1.75 8.43
N PRO A 59 2.12 2.80 7.62
CA PRO A 59 3.03 3.10 6.52
C PRO A 59 4.36 3.66 7.05
N LEU A 60 5.38 2.81 7.12
CA LEU A 60 6.73 3.21 7.48
C LEU A 60 7.55 3.50 6.22
N ILE A 61 8.25 4.62 6.20
CA ILE A 61 9.09 5.03 5.05
C ILE A 61 10.07 3.92 4.67
N LYS A 62 10.73 3.29 5.64
CA LYS A 62 11.69 2.20 5.39
C LYS A 62 11.10 1.00 4.63
N ASN A 63 9.79 0.76 4.75
CA ASN A 63 9.10 -0.36 4.10
C ASN A 63 8.53 0.04 2.73
N LEU A 64 8.30 1.34 2.51
CA LEU A 64 7.65 1.87 1.31
C LEU A 64 8.65 2.53 0.35
N LEU A 65 9.87 2.83 0.83
CA LEU A 65 10.90 3.41 -0.01
C LEU A 65 11.35 2.36 -1.05
N PRO A 66 11.29 2.67 -2.34
CA PRO A 66 11.79 1.75 -3.36
C PRO A 66 13.30 1.56 -3.22
N ASP A 67 13.79 0.39 -3.66
CA ASP A 67 15.24 0.13 -3.70
C ASP A 67 15.92 1.22 -4.56
N PRO A 68 16.93 1.94 -4.03
CA PRO A 68 17.67 2.95 -4.79
C PRO A 68 18.25 2.44 -6.11
N LYS A 69 18.52 1.13 -6.22
CA LYS A 69 18.99 0.51 -7.47
C LYS A 69 18.00 0.61 -8.63
N GLN A 70 16.74 0.93 -8.36
CA GLN A 70 15.75 1.21 -9.42
C GLN A 70 16.01 2.53 -10.14
N LEU A 71 16.76 3.44 -9.54
CA LEU A 71 17.16 4.69 -10.19
C LEU A 71 18.27 4.42 -11.21
N LEU A 72 18.14 5.09 -12.36
CA LEU A 72 19.13 4.98 -13.43
C LEU A 72 20.52 5.37 -12.93
N ASP A 73 21.52 4.55 -13.29
CA ASP A 73 22.93 4.79 -13.00
C ASP A 73 23.36 4.85 -11.51
N VAL A 74 22.48 4.55 -10.54
CA VAL A 74 22.86 4.55 -9.12
C VAL A 74 23.99 3.55 -8.82
N SER A 75 23.97 2.38 -9.44
CA SER A 75 25.06 1.40 -9.26
C SER A 75 26.39 1.93 -9.76
N LYS A 76 26.43 2.58 -10.92
CA LYS A 76 27.65 3.22 -11.46
C LYS A 76 28.15 4.36 -10.57
N ALA A 77 27.21 5.17 -10.05
CA ALA A 77 27.57 6.25 -9.13
C ALA A 77 28.14 5.71 -7.82
N ALA A 78 27.59 4.64 -7.26
CA ALA A 78 28.08 4.00 -6.05
C ALA A 78 29.49 3.40 -6.27
N GLU A 79 29.72 2.72 -7.39
CA GLU A 79 31.05 2.19 -7.76
C GLU A 79 32.07 3.31 -7.91
N ARG A 80 31.70 4.42 -8.55
CA ARG A 80 32.57 5.59 -8.73
C ARG A 80 32.93 6.21 -7.37
N LEU A 81 31.96 6.33 -6.47
CA LEU A 81 32.17 6.85 -5.12
C LEU A 81 33.09 5.93 -4.31
N ASN A 82 32.89 4.62 -4.35
CA ASN A 82 33.74 3.66 -3.67
C ASN A 82 35.20 3.75 -4.17
N ARG A 83 35.41 3.84 -5.48
CA ARG A 83 36.76 4.02 -6.05
C ARG A 83 37.41 5.33 -5.56
N ALA A 84 36.64 6.44 -5.54
CA ALA A 84 37.15 7.71 -5.03
C ALA A 84 37.56 7.63 -3.55
N LEU A 85 36.84 6.85 -2.74
CA LEU A 85 37.22 6.62 -1.34
C LEU A 85 38.46 5.76 -1.20
N GLU A 86 38.60 4.69 -1.99
CA GLU A 86 39.79 3.82 -2.02
C GLU A 86 41.03 4.59 -2.45
N ASP A 87 40.91 5.41 -3.49
CA ASP A 87 42.00 6.21 -4.05
C ASP A 87 42.26 7.52 -3.28
N LYS A 88 41.46 7.77 -2.20
CA LYS A 88 41.55 9.00 -1.36
C LYS A 88 41.41 10.28 -2.17
N GLU A 89 40.57 10.27 -3.21
CA GLU A 89 40.25 11.43 -3.99
C GLU A 89 39.49 12.47 -3.16
N ARG A 90 39.66 13.74 -3.53
CA ARG A 90 38.89 14.83 -2.90
C ARG A 90 37.46 14.82 -3.42
N ILE A 91 36.50 14.55 -2.51
CA ILE A 91 35.06 14.56 -2.81
C ILE A 91 34.47 15.87 -2.31
N VAL A 92 33.70 16.56 -3.15
CA VAL A 92 32.99 17.82 -2.82
C VAL A 92 31.52 17.64 -3.11
N ILE A 93 30.67 18.06 -2.19
CA ILE A 93 29.21 18.13 -2.32
C ILE A 93 28.84 19.60 -2.40
N PHE A 94 28.06 19.96 -3.42
CA PHE A 94 27.63 21.35 -3.66
C PHE A 94 26.14 21.41 -4.02
#